data_1bdf77c53744c09e21795eb8cf77d9b6
#
_entry.id   1bdf77c53744c09e21795eb8cf77d9b6
#
_cell.length_a   1.000
_cell.length_b   1.000
_cell.length_c   1.000
_cell.angle_alpha   90.00
_cell.angle_beta   90.00
_cell.angle_gamma   90.00
#
_symmetry.space_group_name_H-M   'P 1'
#
loop_
_entity.id
_entity.type
_entity.pdbx_description
1 polymer ?
#
loop_
_entity_poly.entity_id
_entity_poly.type
_entity_poly.pdbx_seq_one_letter_code
_entity_poly.pdbx_strand_id
1 'polypeptide(L)'
;MTTYVAHVQVLQALHGDEDLLSRLDELGLVERRAEGYLPEEVERALVSYTLVRELGINWEGVEVILRLREELLATHRQVARLLGLLTELGPASPGDSGHPR
;
A
#
# COMPACT_ATOMS: atom_id res chain seq x y z
N MET A 1 8.40 1.77 16.53
CA MET A 1 9.49 0.86 16.15
C MET A 1 9.21 0.27 14.79
N THR A 2 10.20 0.22 13.92
CA THR A 2 10.01 -0.22 12.54
C THR A 2 10.31 -1.71 12.43
N THR A 3 9.40 -2.45 11.81
CA THR A 3 9.58 -3.88 11.54
C THR A 3 9.99 -4.05 10.09
N TYR A 4 11.13 -4.70 9.86
CA TYR A 4 11.63 -4.96 8.51
C TYR A 4 11.36 -6.41 8.13
N VAL A 5 11.11 -6.62 6.84
CA VAL A 5 10.93 -7.96 6.29
C VAL A 5 12.20 -8.35 5.56
N ALA A 6 12.75 -9.51 5.90
CA ALA A 6 14.03 -9.94 5.34
C ALA A 6 13.93 -10.17 3.84
N HIS A 7 15.04 -9.92 3.13
CA HIS A 7 15.09 -10.07 1.68
C HIS A 7 14.64 -11.46 1.23
N VAL A 8 15.10 -12.51 1.93
CA VAL A 8 14.74 -13.87 1.55
C VAL A 8 13.24 -14.12 1.68
N GLN A 9 12.61 -13.51 2.68
CA GLN A 9 11.17 -13.67 2.87
C GLN A 9 10.40 -12.97 1.76
N VAL A 10 10.85 -11.78 1.35
CA VAL A 10 10.22 -11.07 0.26
C VAL A 10 10.36 -11.85 -1.04
N LEU A 11 11.54 -12.40 -1.30
CA LEU A 11 11.75 -13.24 -2.48
C LEU A 11 10.83 -14.44 -2.49
N GLN A 12 10.66 -15.10 -1.34
CA GLN A 12 9.74 -16.22 -1.25
C GLN A 12 8.32 -15.82 -1.58
N ALA A 13 7.89 -14.66 -1.09
CA ALA A 13 6.56 -14.14 -1.38
C ALA A 13 6.38 -13.81 -2.86
N LEU A 14 7.47 -13.48 -3.55
CA LEU A 14 7.46 -13.19 -4.98
C LEU A 14 7.81 -14.41 -5.83
N HIS A 15 7.74 -15.59 -5.27
CA HIS A 15 8.05 -16.85 -5.97
C HIS A 15 9.46 -16.86 -6.55
N GLY A 16 10.41 -16.22 -5.86
CA GLY A 16 11.81 -16.18 -6.27
C GLY A 16 12.12 -15.23 -7.40
N ASP A 17 11.23 -14.29 -7.69
CA ASP A 17 11.36 -13.39 -8.84
C ASP A 17 12.35 -12.27 -8.53
N GLU A 18 13.64 -12.57 -8.63
CA GLU A 18 14.73 -11.62 -8.39
C GLU A 18 14.68 -10.45 -9.38
N ASP A 19 14.34 -10.75 -10.63
CA ASP A 19 14.33 -9.72 -11.68
C ASP A 19 13.30 -8.65 -11.36
N LEU A 20 12.14 -9.05 -10.89
CA LEU A 20 11.09 -8.11 -10.52
C LEU A 20 11.56 -7.22 -9.36
N LEU A 21 12.14 -7.85 -8.33
CA LEU A 21 12.58 -7.11 -7.15
C LEU A 21 13.71 -6.14 -7.49
N SER A 22 14.64 -6.56 -8.35
CA SER A 22 15.71 -5.69 -8.82
C SER A 22 15.16 -4.49 -9.59
N ARG A 23 14.14 -4.73 -10.41
CA ARG A 23 13.54 -3.65 -11.18
C ARG A 23 12.85 -2.65 -10.27
N LEU A 24 12.16 -3.13 -9.25
CA LEU A 24 11.53 -2.25 -8.28
C LEU A 24 12.55 -1.39 -7.56
N ASP A 25 13.70 -1.97 -7.23
CA ASP A 25 14.77 -1.23 -6.59
C ASP A 25 15.33 -0.15 -7.51
N GLU A 26 15.56 -0.50 -8.78
CA GLU A 26 16.05 0.45 -9.77
C GLU A 26 15.10 1.63 -9.95
N LEU A 27 13.80 1.36 -9.89
CA LEU A 27 12.79 2.40 -10.06
C LEU A 27 12.53 3.19 -8.77
N GLY A 28 13.17 2.82 -7.68
CA GLY A 28 12.99 3.52 -6.41
C GLY A 28 11.69 3.20 -5.71
N LEU A 29 11.01 2.11 -6.13
CA LEU A 29 9.74 1.72 -5.53
C LEU A 29 9.92 0.92 -4.26
N VAL A 30 11.07 0.27 -4.12
CA VAL A 30 11.48 -0.37 -2.87
C VAL A 30 12.94 0.00 -2.64
N GLU A 31 13.40 -0.14 -1.40
CA GLU A 31 14.81 0.13 -1.07
C GLU A 31 15.33 -1.03 -0.22
N ARG A 32 16.33 -1.72 -0.76
CA ARG A 32 16.93 -2.84 -0.04
C ARG A 32 17.93 -2.31 0.99
N ARG A 33 17.68 -2.64 2.24
CA ARG A 33 18.57 -2.28 3.36
C ARG A 33 19.12 -3.54 3.98
N ALA A 34 20.15 -3.38 4.80
CA ALA A 34 20.70 -4.54 5.53
C ALA A 34 19.62 -5.21 6.37
N GLU A 35 18.74 -4.41 6.97
CA GLU A 35 17.65 -4.92 7.80
C GLU A 35 16.53 -5.55 6.98
N GLY A 36 16.42 -5.20 5.70
CA GLY A 36 15.36 -5.69 4.82
C GLY A 36 14.51 -4.57 4.26
N TYR A 37 13.24 -4.88 4.05
CA TYR A 37 12.28 -3.98 3.42
C TYR A 37 11.21 -3.55 4.42
N LEU A 38 10.69 -2.35 4.22
CA LEU A 38 9.55 -1.88 5.00
C LEU A 38 8.28 -2.62 4.56
N PRO A 39 7.30 -2.78 5.46
CA PRO A 39 6.05 -3.47 5.09
C PRO A 39 5.36 -2.86 3.89
N GLU A 40 5.33 -1.54 3.76
CA GLU A 40 4.68 -0.89 2.62
C GLU A 40 5.44 -1.16 1.33
N GLU A 41 6.74 -1.38 1.41
CA GLU A 41 7.53 -1.76 0.22
C GLU A 41 7.22 -3.19 -0.19
N VAL A 42 7.01 -4.07 0.78
CA VAL A 42 6.59 -5.44 0.50
C VAL A 42 5.24 -5.46 -0.20
N GLU A 43 4.31 -4.63 0.27
CA GLU A 43 3.01 -4.49 -0.41
C GLU A 43 3.17 -4.04 -1.85
N ARG A 44 4.02 -3.03 -2.08
CA ARG A 44 4.28 -2.56 -3.44
C ARG A 44 4.82 -3.68 -4.32
N ALA A 45 5.72 -4.48 -3.76
CA ALA A 45 6.31 -5.59 -4.49
C ALA A 45 5.25 -6.63 -4.86
N LEU A 46 4.38 -6.98 -3.92
CA LEU A 46 3.32 -7.96 -4.16
C LEU A 46 2.34 -7.47 -5.21
N VAL A 47 1.91 -6.21 -5.12
CA VAL A 47 1.01 -5.62 -6.11
C VAL A 47 1.69 -5.60 -7.48
N SER A 48 2.97 -5.21 -7.53
CA SER A 48 3.72 -5.17 -8.79
C SER A 48 3.84 -6.55 -9.41
N TYR A 49 4.05 -7.58 -8.60
CA TYR A 49 4.10 -8.95 -9.10
C TYR A 49 2.80 -9.30 -9.84
N THR A 50 1.67 -9.04 -9.21
CA THR A 50 0.37 -9.31 -9.83
C THR A 50 0.22 -8.50 -11.12
N LEU A 51 0.54 -7.22 -11.09
CA LEU A 51 0.36 -6.36 -12.26
C LEU A 51 1.24 -6.80 -13.42
N VAL A 52 2.50 -7.10 -13.17
CA VAL A 52 3.46 -7.40 -14.23
C VAL A 52 3.32 -8.86 -14.68
N ARG A 53 3.38 -9.81 -13.73
CA ARG A 53 3.47 -11.23 -14.07
C ARG A 53 2.13 -11.87 -14.38
N GLU A 54 1.08 -11.42 -13.71
CA GLU A 54 -0.24 -12.04 -13.91
C GLU A 54 -1.09 -11.25 -14.89
N LEU A 55 -0.98 -9.92 -14.91
CA LEU A 55 -1.82 -9.09 -15.76
C LEU A 55 -1.08 -8.50 -16.97
N GLY A 56 0.23 -8.64 -17.02
CA GLY A 56 1.01 -8.16 -18.17
C GLY A 56 1.08 -6.66 -18.29
N ILE A 57 0.93 -5.94 -17.20
CA ILE A 57 1.02 -4.48 -17.22
C ILE A 57 2.48 -4.06 -17.39
N ASN A 58 2.73 -3.08 -18.25
CA ASN A 58 4.09 -2.57 -18.42
C ASN A 58 4.50 -1.71 -17.22
N TRP A 59 5.81 -1.45 -17.09
CA TRP A 59 6.32 -0.77 -15.91
C TRP A 59 5.82 0.66 -15.77
N GLU A 60 5.58 1.35 -16.87
CA GLU A 60 4.99 2.68 -16.82
C GLU A 60 3.59 2.63 -16.19
N GLY A 61 2.81 1.62 -16.56
CA GLY A 61 1.49 1.42 -15.97
C GLY A 61 1.57 1.05 -14.50
N VAL A 62 2.55 0.22 -14.14
CA VAL A 62 2.76 -0.15 -12.74
C VAL A 62 3.01 1.09 -11.88
N GLU A 63 3.90 1.99 -12.35
CA GLU A 63 4.21 3.20 -11.60
C GLU A 63 2.98 4.08 -11.40
N VAL A 64 2.16 4.21 -12.45
CA VAL A 64 0.92 5.00 -12.36
C VAL A 64 -0.05 4.35 -11.37
N ILE A 65 -0.22 3.04 -11.46
CA ILE A 65 -1.16 2.32 -10.58
C ILE A 65 -0.71 2.41 -9.13
N LEU A 66 0.57 2.24 -8.86
CA LEU A 66 1.08 2.34 -7.49
C LEU A 66 0.87 3.74 -6.91
N ARG A 67 1.08 4.77 -7.73
CA ARG A 67 0.86 6.14 -7.27
C ARG A 67 -0.60 6.38 -6.96
N LEU A 68 -1.50 5.95 -7.86
CA LEU A 68 -2.93 6.11 -7.64
C LEU A 68 -3.39 5.33 -6.42
N ARG A 69 -2.84 4.14 -6.22
CA ARG A 69 -3.15 3.33 -5.05
C ARG A 69 -2.76 4.06 -3.76
N GLU A 70 -1.59 4.69 -3.74
CA GLU A 70 -1.15 5.42 -2.55
C GLU A 70 -2.01 6.64 -2.29
N GLU A 71 -2.42 7.34 -3.35
CA GLU A 71 -3.33 8.47 -3.21
C GLU A 71 -4.67 8.04 -2.66
N LEU A 72 -5.18 6.91 -3.13
CA LEU A 72 -6.44 6.37 -2.65
C LEU A 72 -6.35 5.98 -1.18
N LEU A 73 -5.27 5.32 -0.78
CA LEU A 73 -5.07 4.93 0.61
C LEU A 73 -4.95 6.15 1.51
N ALA A 74 -4.26 7.20 1.05
CA ALA A 74 -4.15 8.45 1.81
C ALA A 74 -5.51 9.10 1.99
N THR A 75 -6.33 9.08 0.93
CA THR A 75 -7.68 9.63 0.99
C THR A 75 -8.54 8.84 1.97
N HIS A 76 -8.44 7.52 1.95
CA HIS A 76 -9.18 6.68 2.89
C HIS A 76 -8.80 6.99 4.32
N ARG A 77 -7.50 7.16 4.60
CA ARG A 77 -7.06 7.49 5.95
C ARG A 77 -7.59 8.85 6.39
N GLN A 78 -7.61 9.81 5.46
CA GLN A 78 -8.10 11.14 5.74
C GLN A 78 -9.60 11.12 6.07
N VAL A 79 -10.38 10.39 5.28
CA VAL A 79 -11.81 10.24 5.52
C VAL A 79 -12.05 9.58 6.87
N ALA A 80 -11.31 8.52 7.19
CA ALA A 80 -11.45 7.82 8.47
C ALA A 80 -11.16 8.75 9.64
N ARG A 81 -10.12 9.61 9.48
CA ARG A 81 -9.77 10.57 10.53
C ARG A 81 -10.88 11.59 10.73
N LEU A 82 -11.46 12.10 9.64
CA LEU A 82 -12.56 13.05 9.72
C LEU A 82 -13.78 12.43 10.37
N LEU A 83 -14.11 11.18 10.03
CA LEU A 83 -15.20 10.47 10.66
C LEU A 83 -14.96 10.29 12.14
N GLY A 84 -13.71 10.01 12.53
CA GLY A 84 -13.36 9.91 13.94
C GLY A 84 -13.57 11.22 14.67
N LEU A 85 -13.17 12.34 14.06
CA LEU A 85 -13.38 13.66 14.65
C LEU A 85 -14.86 13.96 14.81
N LEU A 86 -15.67 13.64 13.80
CA LEU A 86 -17.11 13.86 13.88
C LEU A 86 -17.72 13.03 15.01
N THR A 87 -17.24 11.81 15.20
CA THR A 87 -17.73 10.96 16.28
C THR A 87 -17.41 11.56 17.64
N GLU A 88 -16.21 12.13 17.77
CA GLU A 88 -15.80 12.77 19.04
C GLU A 88 -16.61 14.02 19.33
N LEU A 89 -16.88 14.82 18.28
CA LEU A 89 -17.68 16.02 18.45
C LEU A 89 -19.14 15.70 18.65
N GLY A 90 -19.56 14.64 18.08
CA GLY A 90 -20.85 14.18 18.07
C GLY A 90 -21.34 14.13 19.09
N PRO A 91 -22.10 13.76 19.53
CA PRO A 91 -23.02 13.05 19.51
C PRO A 91 -24.15 13.54 19.02
N ALA A 92 -24.20 13.61 18.64
CA ALA A 92 -24.95 13.91 18.40
C ALA A 92 -25.89 13.28 18.21
N SER A 93 -26.22 13.16 18.31
CA SER A 93 -26.82 12.74 18.07
C SER A 93 -27.45 12.22 17.58
N PRO A 94 -28.02 11.98 17.86
CA PRO A 94 -28.37 11.30 17.26
C PRO A 94 -29.17 11.22 16.53
N GLY A 95 -29.34 11.40 16.66
CA GLY A 95 -29.82 11.15 15.92
C GLY A 95 -30.33 11.39 15.44
N ASP A 96 -30.07 11.65 15.59
CA ASP A 96 -30.30 11.70 14.97
C ASP A 96 -30.59 11.54 14.20
N SER A 97 -30.72 11.47 14.47
CA SER A 97 -30.82 11.13 13.76
C SER A 97 -31.34 11.05 12.95
N GLY A 98 -31.53 11.06 13.05
CA GLY A 98 -31.77 10.82 12.28
C GLY A 98 -32.34 10.73 11.59
N HIS A 99 -32.55 10.60 11.68
CA HIS A 99 -32.88 10.29 10.92
C HIS A 99 -33.80 10.17 10.31
N PRO A 100 -34.13 10.12 10.25
CA PRO A 100 -34.82 9.83 9.68
C PRO A 100 -35.51 9.45 9.21
N ARG A 101 -35.75 9.23 9.18
CA ARG A 101 -36.05 8.61 8.62
C ARG A 101 -36.36 8.53 7.80
#